data_5f01fc7e60f4e2189350ffd70ea6e9b1
#
_entry.id   5f01fc7e60f4e2189350ffd70ea6e9b1
#
_cell.length_a   1.000
_cell.length_b   1.000
_cell.length_c   1.000
_cell.angle_alpha   90.00
_cell.angle_beta   90.00
_cell.angle_gamma   90.00
#
_symmetry.space_group_name_H-M   'P 1'
#
loop_
_entity.id
_entity.type
_entity.pdbx_description
1 polymer ?
#
loop_
_entity_poly.entity_id
_entity_poly.type
_entity_poly.pdbx_seq_one_letter_code
_entity_poly.pdbx_strand_id
1 'polypeptide(L)'
;DVTVVASPWNFPVAIPVGGVAAALAAGSAVILKPAPPAKRCAAELVAAFHEAGIPKDLVALAPLEDGDVSRYLVTHEAVDRVVLTGSYDTARLFRSWKPDMHLLGETSGKNAIIVTPSADPDLAVRDVVHSAFAHAGQKCSASSLLVLVGSAGKSARIARQLVDAAASLRVGGPASLDSQVGPVVVPDDEKAVRGLTTLGEGEHWVLKPRYLGDGLWTPGIRAGVVPGSEFHLTEYFAPVLGVMRVDTLEEAIEVVNEVDYGLTSGLHTLDTEELALWLEGIEAGNLYVNLGITGAIVRRQPFGGWKRSAIGSTTKAGGPSYLLGLGEVQAAPEGAAAPEAAHSTPTLAPRVRALCDAVRDQLSAAELAELRRAVAADASAWESDYGANRDVTGMACERNILRYRATPVLLRAGDGTALADVARVLAAGLLAGGPIGVSVAQELPAPLMSVLLAAGVEVSVEDARAWESRLATVSNSGGLGMRVRILGPREEASAQRWDRATRASWGSPDVALYTGAV
;
A
#
# COMPACT_ATOMS: atom_id res chain seq x y z
N ASP A 1 -11.81 -0.96 -22.07
CA ASP A 1 -11.96 -1.23 -20.65
C ASP A 1 -12.78 -0.14 -19.95
N VAL A 2 -13.48 -0.52 -18.87
CA VAL A 2 -14.22 0.40 -18.00
C VAL A 2 -13.64 0.31 -16.59
N THR A 3 -13.21 1.45 -16.06
CA THR A 3 -12.69 1.56 -14.70
C THR A 3 -13.63 2.39 -13.83
N VAL A 4 -14.07 1.84 -12.71
CA VAL A 4 -14.77 2.61 -11.68
C VAL A 4 -13.76 3.20 -10.71
N VAL A 5 -13.77 4.53 -10.55
CA VAL A 5 -12.97 5.24 -9.53
C VAL A 5 -13.88 5.55 -8.35
N ALA A 6 -13.74 4.76 -7.28
CA ALA A 6 -14.45 4.97 -6.03
C ALA A 6 -13.59 5.82 -5.09
N SER A 7 -13.94 7.09 -4.95
CA SER A 7 -13.09 8.10 -4.31
C SER A 7 -13.62 8.55 -2.94
N PRO A 8 -12.73 8.92 -2.00
CA PRO A 8 -13.11 9.32 -0.67
C PRO A 8 -13.59 10.78 -0.63
N TRP A 9 -14.09 11.19 0.53
CA TRP A 9 -14.54 12.57 0.77
C TRP A 9 -13.45 13.49 1.36
N ASN A 10 -12.39 12.96 1.93
CA ASN A 10 -11.38 13.75 2.64
C ASN A 10 -10.38 14.49 1.71
N PHE A 11 -10.18 14.00 0.49
CA PHE A 11 -9.45 14.67 -0.59
C PHE A 11 -10.28 14.62 -1.88
N PRO A 12 -11.39 15.37 -1.95
CA PRO A 12 -12.44 15.17 -2.95
C PRO A 12 -12.07 15.61 -4.37
N VAL A 13 -10.90 16.19 -4.57
CA VAL A 13 -10.38 16.63 -5.89
C VAL A 13 -9.09 15.88 -6.23
N ALA A 14 -8.06 15.97 -5.39
CA ALA A 14 -6.72 15.45 -5.72
C ALA A 14 -6.71 13.94 -5.95
N ILE A 15 -7.38 13.16 -5.09
CA ILE A 15 -7.42 11.70 -5.22
C ILE A 15 -8.23 11.26 -6.45
N PRO A 16 -9.50 11.70 -6.66
CA PRO A 16 -10.22 11.30 -7.86
C PRO A 16 -9.58 11.76 -9.16
N VAL A 17 -8.96 12.95 -9.21
CA VAL A 17 -8.19 13.39 -10.40
C VAL A 17 -7.10 12.37 -10.72
N GLY A 18 -6.34 11.94 -9.72
CA GLY A 18 -5.26 10.97 -9.91
C GLY A 18 -5.76 9.65 -10.48
N GLY A 19 -6.84 9.09 -9.93
CA GLY A 19 -7.45 7.85 -10.40
C GLY A 19 -8.05 7.96 -11.81
N VAL A 20 -8.82 9.03 -12.06
CA VAL A 20 -9.44 9.28 -13.38
C VAL A 20 -8.36 9.48 -14.45
N ALA A 21 -7.39 10.36 -14.20
CA ALA A 21 -6.34 10.65 -15.17
C ALA A 21 -5.48 9.41 -15.48
N ALA A 22 -5.16 8.61 -14.47
CA ALA A 22 -4.39 7.38 -14.66
C ALA A 22 -5.16 6.32 -15.47
N ALA A 23 -6.45 6.13 -15.20
CA ALA A 23 -7.29 5.19 -15.95
C ALA A 23 -7.46 5.64 -17.41
N LEU A 24 -7.69 6.93 -17.66
CA LEU A 24 -7.73 7.49 -19.03
C LEU A 24 -6.38 7.30 -19.75
N ALA A 25 -5.26 7.55 -19.07
CA ALA A 25 -3.94 7.37 -19.66
C ALA A 25 -3.63 5.90 -19.99
N ALA A 26 -4.26 4.98 -19.27
CA ALA A 26 -4.19 3.53 -19.56
C ALA A 26 -5.20 3.08 -20.63
N GLY A 27 -6.01 3.99 -21.20
CA GLY A 27 -6.97 3.69 -22.27
C GLY A 27 -8.35 3.21 -21.80
N SER A 28 -8.69 3.37 -20.51
CA SER A 28 -10.00 3.01 -19.96
C SER A 28 -10.99 4.17 -20.00
N ALA A 29 -12.26 3.89 -20.32
CA ALA A 29 -13.36 4.78 -19.94
C ALA A 29 -13.54 4.74 -18.42
N VAL A 30 -13.98 5.84 -17.81
CA VAL A 30 -14.02 6.01 -16.35
C VAL A 30 -15.39 6.38 -15.86
N ILE A 31 -15.86 5.70 -14.84
CA ILE A 31 -17.02 6.09 -14.04
C ILE A 31 -16.52 6.56 -12.67
N LEU A 32 -16.65 7.86 -12.40
CA LEU A 32 -16.30 8.43 -11.09
C LEU A 32 -17.48 8.28 -10.12
N LYS A 33 -17.30 7.45 -9.09
CA LYS A 33 -18.21 7.31 -7.94
C LYS A 33 -17.61 8.00 -6.71
N PRO A 34 -17.99 9.24 -6.42
CA PRO A 34 -17.54 9.90 -5.20
C PRO A 34 -18.23 9.34 -3.97
N ALA A 35 -17.59 9.48 -2.81
CA ALA A 35 -18.28 9.33 -1.53
C ALA A 35 -19.41 10.37 -1.40
N PRO A 36 -20.53 10.05 -0.72
CA PRO A 36 -21.71 10.93 -0.64
C PRO A 36 -21.40 12.39 -0.25
N PRO A 37 -20.53 12.69 0.74
CA PRO A 37 -20.21 14.08 1.09
C PRO A 37 -19.42 14.86 0.01
N ALA A 38 -18.83 14.17 -0.98
CA ALA A 38 -17.94 14.76 -1.99
C ALA A 38 -18.59 14.95 -3.37
N LYS A 39 -19.90 14.72 -3.53
CA LYS A 39 -20.60 14.75 -4.84
C LYS A 39 -20.45 16.06 -5.59
N ARG A 40 -20.50 17.21 -4.92
CA ARG A 40 -20.32 18.54 -5.56
C ARG A 40 -18.92 18.69 -6.14
N CYS A 41 -17.88 18.33 -5.37
CA CYS A 41 -16.50 18.41 -5.87
C CYS A 41 -16.30 17.50 -7.09
N ALA A 42 -16.88 16.30 -7.09
CA ALA A 42 -16.80 15.37 -8.21
C ALA A 42 -17.54 15.89 -9.45
N ALA A 43 -18.68 16.59 -9.29
CA ALA A 43 -19.40 17.18 -10.40
C ALA A 43 -18.57 18.27 -11.10
N GLU A 44 -17.98 19.18 -10.35
CA GLU A 44 -17.08 20.22 -10.87
C GLU A 44 -15.83 19.60 -11.53
N LEU A 45 -15.29 18.55 -10.95
CA LEU A 45 -14.15 17.84 -11.51
C LEU A 45 -14.48 17.22 -12.87
N VAL A 46 -15.62 16.52 -13.01
CA VAL A 46 -16.03 15.92 -14.28
C VAL A 46 -16.33 17.00 -15.31
N ALA A 47 -16.96 18.12 -14.90
CA ALA A 47 -17.16 19.28 -15.78
C ALA A 47 -15.82 19.81 -16.32
N ALA A 48 -14.80 19.94 -15.46
CA ALA A 48 -13.48 20.40 -15.87
C ALA A 48 -12.79 19.45 -16.87
N PHE A 49 -12.95 18.12 -16.72
CA PHE A 49 -12.48 17.17 -17.73
C PHE A 49 -13.16 17.37 -19.09
N HIS A 50 -14.47 17.58 -19.10
CA HIS A 50 -15.22 17.82 -20.34
C HIS A 50 -14.84 19.16 -20.98
N GLU A 51 -14.67 20.23 -20.19
CA GLU A 51 -14.19 21.54 -20.68
C GLU A 51 -12.77 21.45 -21.25
N ALA A 52 -11.92 20.57 -20.70
CA ALA A 52 -10.58 20.29 -21.23
C ALA A 52 -10.59 19.45 -22.52
N GLY A 53 -11.78 19.06 -23.02
CA GLY A 53 -11.94 18.34 -24.28
C GLY A 53 -12.02 16.82 -24.15
N ILE A 54 -12.08 16.26 -22.93
CA ILE A 54 -12.31 14.82 -22.73
C ILE A 54 -13.78 14.52 -23.12
N PRO A 55 -14.04 13.56 -24.04
CA PRO A 55 -15.38 13.16 -24.43
C PRO A 55 -16.25 12.70 -23.25
N LYS A 56 -17.55 13.00 -23.31
CA LYS A 56 -18.50 12.69 -22.22
C LYS A 56 -18.73 11.20 -22.02
N ASP A 57 -18.50 10.40 -23.02
CA ASP A 57 -18.56 8.94 -22.98
C ASP A 57 -17.32 8.29 -22.39
N LEU A 58 -16.22 9.03 -22.26
CA LEU A 58 -14.99 8.55 -21.60
C LEU A 58 -14.93 8.85 -20.11
N VAL A 59 -15.63 9.87 -19.62
CA VAL A 59 -15.71 10.17 -18.18
C VAL A 59 -17.15 10.45 -17.80
N ALA A 60 -17.71 9.59 -16.97
CA ALA A 60 -19.05 9.72 -16.44
C ALA A 60 -19.06 9.91 -14.92
N LEU A 61 -20.00 10.70 -14.39
CA LEU A 61 -20.22 10.87 -12.96
C LEU A 61 -21.36 9.94 -12.49
N ALA A 62 -21.11 9.17 -11.44
CA ALA A 62 -22.10 8.37 -10.74
C ALA A 62 -22.26 8.85 -9.28
N PRO A 63 -23.05 9.91 -9.01
CA PRO A 63 -23.18 10.51 -7.68
C PRO A 63 -24.17 9.72 -6.81
N LEU A 64 -23.85 8.45 -6.59
CA LEU A 64 -24.68 7.49 -5.90
C LEU A 64 -24.55 7.60 -4.38
N GLU A 65 -25.63 7.24 -3.66
CA GLU A 65 -25.57 6.90 -2.24
C GLU A 65 -25.01 5.48 -2.07
N ASP A 66 -24.54 5.17 -0.86
CA ASP A 66 -24.16 3.80 -0.54
C ASP A 66 -25.41 2.91 -0.46
N GLY A 67 -25.34 1.72 -1.07
CA GLY A 67 -26.47 0.80 -1.15
C GLY A 67 -26.48 -0.05 -2.42
N ASP A 68 -27.66 -0.59 -2.77
CA ASP A 68 -27.80 -1.58 -3.85
C ASP A 68 -27.38 -1.05 -5.25
N VAL A 69 -27.63 0.22 -5.55
CA VAL A 69 -27.25 0.82 -6.84
C VAL A 69 -25.72 0.93 -6.93
N SER A 70 -25.06 1.33 -5.86
CA SER A 70 -23.60 1.36 -5.78
C SER A 70 -23.00 -0.05 -5.88
N ARG A 71 -23.64 -1.04 -5.22
CA ARG A 71 -23.27 -2.45 -5.36
C ARG A 71 -23.40 -2.91 -6.81
N TYR A 72 -24.54 -2.64 -7.47
CA TYR A 72 -24.76 -2.99 -8.88
C TYR A 72 -23.68 -2.41 -9.78
N LEU A 73 -23.33 -1.12 -9.60
CA LEU A 73 -22.29 -0.47 -10.38
C LEU A 73 -20.94 -1.21 -10.26
N VAL A 74 -20.44 -1.40 -9.03
CA VAL A 74 -19.09 -1.97 -8.83
C VAL A 74 -19.00 -3.46 -9.14
N THR A 75 -20.14 -4.18 -9.19
CA THR A 75 -20.18 -5.61 -9.50
C THR A 75 -20.59 -5.92 -10.94
N HIS A 76 -20.95 -4.89 -11.73
CA HIS A 76 -21.41 -5.07 -13.10
C HIS A 76 -20.35 -5.75 -13.97
N GLU A 77 -20.77 -6.64 -14.86
CA GLU A 77 -19.88 -7.43 -15.72
C GLU A 77 -19.01 -6.58 -16.67
N ALA A 78 -19.53 -5.43 -17.11
CA ALA A 78 -18.82 -4.50 -17.97
C ALA A 78 -17.76 -3.65 -17.22
N VAL A 79 -17.64 -3.79 -15.90
CA VAL A 79 -16.60 -3.13 -15.12
C VAL A 79 -15.40 -4.06 -15.00
N ASP A 80 -14.31 -3.67 -15.65
CA ASP A 80 -13.06 -4.41 -15.68
C ASP A 80 -12.24 -4.21 -14.40
N ARG A 81 -12.23 -2.99 -13.86
CA ARG A 81 -11.41 -2.62 -12.68
C ARG A 81 -12.13 -1.64 -11.77
N VAL A 82 -11.82 -1.73 -10.50
CA VAL A 82 -12.21 -0.74 -9.49
C VAL A 82 -10.96 -0.17 -8.83
N VAL A 83 -10.77 1.15 -8.91
CA VAL A 83 -9.77 1.90 -8.16
C VAL A 83 -10.46 2.48 -6.93
N LEU A 84 -10.11 1.96 -5.76
CA LEU A 84 -10.70 2.37 -4.49
C LEU A 84 -9.68 3.16 -3.66
N THR A 85 -10.08 4.33 -3.19
CA THR A 85 -9.44 4.97 -2.03
C THR A 85 -10.50 5.16 -0.95
N GLY A 86 -10.30 4.53 0.21
CA GLY A 86 -11.31 4.52 1.28
C GLY A 86 -10.88 3.69 2.48
N SER A 87 -11.84 3.10 3.21
CA SER A 87 -11.55 2.22 4.32
C SER A 87 -11.24 0.79 3.86
N TYR A 88 -10.47 0.06 4.67
CA TYR A 88 -10.26 -1.37 4.46
C TYR A 88 -11.59 -2.16 4.50
N ASP A 89 -12.54 -1.73 5.34
CA ASP A 89 -13.86 -2.35 5.40
C ASP A 89 -14.64 -2.19 4.09
N THR A 90 -14.48 -1.06 3.39
CA THR A 90 -15.06 -0.87 2.05
C THR A 90 -14.44 -1.85 1.04
N ALA A 91 -13.13 -2.08 1.09
CA ALA A 91 -12.48 -3.06 0.22
C ALA A 91 -12.98 -4.49 0.50
N ARG A 92 -13.12 -4.86 1.77
CA ARG A 92 -13.72 -6.15 2.18
C ARG A 92 -15.16 -6.28 1.68
N LEU A 93 -15.96 -5.22 1.81
CA LEU A 93 -17.33 -5.20 1.35
C LEU A 93 -17.42 -5.42 -0.16
N PHE A 94 -16.60 -4.72 -0.95
CA PHE A 94 -16.55 -4.88 -2.42
C PHE A 94 -16.16 -6.30 -2.82
N ARG A 95 -15.14 -6.86 -2.17
CA ARG A 95 -14.72 -8.25 -2.40
C ARG A 95 -15.77 -9.27 -1.96
N SER A 96 -16.56 -9.00 -0.92
CA SER A 96 -17.66 -9.87 -0.52
C SER A 96 -18.79 -9.90 -1.56
N TRP A 97 -18.98 -8.83 -2.33
CA TRP A 97 -19.96 -8.75 -3.40
C TRP A 97 -19.49 -9.41 -4.70
N LYS A 98 -18.22 -9.25 -5.05
CA LYS A 98 -17.59 -9.81 -6.25
C LYS A 98 -16.17 -10.25 -5.90
N PRO A 99 -15.97 -11.53 -5.47
CA PRO A 99 -14.66 -12.03 -5.04
C PRO A 99 -13.56 -11.94 -6.09
N ASP A 100 -13.90 -12.03 -7.36
CA ASP A 100 -13.01 -11.94 -8.52
C ASP A 100 -12.77 -10.52 -9.02
N MET A 101 -13.29 -9.48 -8.34
CA MET A 101 -13.10 -8.09 -8.71
C MET A 101 -11.60 -7.73 -8.81
N HIS A 102 -11.20 -7.12 -9.92
CA HIS A 102 -9.90 -6.47 -10.03
C HIS A 102 -9.91 -5.16 -9.23
N LEU A 103 -9.63 -5.28 -7.95
CA LEU A 103 -9.62 -4.16 -7.01
C LEU A 103 -8.21 -3.66 -6.78
N LEU A 104 -7.96 -2.39 -7.12
CA LEU A 104 -6.75 -1.65 -6.80
C LEU A 104 -7.09 -0.66 -5.69
N GLY A 105 -6.64 -0.95 -4.48
CA GLY A 105 -7.07 -0.20 -3.31
C GLY A 105 -5.93 0.48 -2.57
N GLU A 106 -6.15 1.73 -2.16
CA GLU A 106 -5.44 2.40 -1.09
C GLU A 106 -6.41 2.63 0.05
N THR A 107 -6.09 2.06 1.21
CA THR A 107 -7.03 2.00 2.32
C THR A 107 -6.44 2.58 3.59
N SER A 108 -7.13 2.39 4.69
CA SER A 108 -6.85 2.88 6.04
C SER A 108 -5.38 2.98 6.45
N GLY A 109 -5.10 3.79 7.44
CA GLY A 109 -3.79 3.94 8.07
C GLY A 109 -3.89 4.14 9.59
N LYS A 110 -3.03 3.51 10.36
CA LYS A 110 -2.83 3.80 11.78
C LYS A 110 -1.41 4.26 11.98
N ASN A 111 -1.16 5.50 11.55
CA ASN A 111 0.20 6.00 11.40
C ASN A 111 0.77 6.54 12.71
N ALA A 112 2.08 6.39 12.85
CA ALA A 112 2.82 6.83 14.02
C ALA A 112 3.99 7.74 13.66
N ILE A 113 4.30 8.67 14.56
CA ILE A 113 5.59 9.37 14.60
C ILE A 113 6.36 8.86 15.82
N ILE A 114 7.58 8.41 15.61
CA ILE A 114 8.53 8.00 16.65
C ILE A 114 9.45 9.19 16.94
N VAL A 115 9.67 9.50 18.20
CA VAL A 115 10.60 10.56 18.64
C VAL A 115 11.62 9.96 19.58
N THR A 116 12.89 10.00 19.18
CA THR A 116 14.01 9.50 19.98
C THR A 116 14.60 10.57 20.90
N PRO A 117 15.45 10.19 21.87
CA PRO A 117 16.15 11.16 22.71
C PRO A 117 17.06 12.14 21.95
N SER A 118 17.54 11.76 20.78
CA SER A 118 18.41 12.59 19.93
C SER A 118 17.66 13.63 19.11
N ALA A 119 16.31 13.54 19.04
CA ALA A 119 15.49 14.42 18.21
C ALA A 119 15.53 15.90 18.67
N ASP A 120 15.32 16.81 17.72
CA ASP A 120 14.95 18.20 18.05
C ASP A 120 13.50 18.22 18.57
N PRO A 121 13.27 18.51 19.85
CA PRO A 121 11.93 18.44 20.45
C PRO A 121 10.97 19.49 19.89
N ASP A 122 11.45 20.68 19.51
CA ASP A 122 10.59 21.76 19.00
C ASP A 122 10.09 21.42 17.60
N LEU A 123 10.98 20.89 16.75
CA LEU A 123 10.64 20.38 15.43
C LEU A 123 9.68 19.19 15.54
N ALA A 124 9.97 18.23 16.41
CA ALA A 124 9.14 17.03 16.60
C ALA A 124 7.71 17.40 17.05
N VAL A 125 7.57 18.29 18.06
CA VAL A 125 6.25 18.72 18.53
C VAL A 125 5.46 19.42 17.43
N ARG A 126 6.08 20.35 16.68
CA ARG A 126 5.45 21.05 15.56
C ARG A 126 4.88 20.05 14.54
N ASP A 127 5.71 19.10 14.13
CA ASP A 127 5.37 18.15 13.06
C ASP A 127 4.34 17.09 13.52
N VAL A 128 4.41 16.68 14.78
CA VAL A 128 3.40 15.79 15.39
C VAL A 128 2.04 16.50 15.44
N VAL A 129 1.97 17.73 15.97
CA VAL A 129 0.72 18.49 16.10
C VAL A 129 0.11 18.76 14.72
N HIS A 130 0.91 19.17 13.74
CA HIS A 130 0.45 19.36 12.37
C HIS A 130 -0.07 18.03 11.77
N SER A 131 0.68 16.95 11.94
CA SER A 131 0.32 15.65 11.35
C SER A 131 -0.91 15.01 12.00
N ALA A 132 -1.15 15.28 13.30
CA ALA A 132 -2.28 14.72 14.02
C ALA A 132 -3.59 15.51 13.82
N PHE A 133 -3.51 16.84 13.76
CA PHE A 133 -4.70 17.68 13.90
C PHE A 133 -5.05 18.50 12.65
N ALA A 134 -4.13 18.70 11.71
CA ALA A 134 -4.48 19.30 10.43
C ALA A 134 -5.56 18.47 9.73
N HIS A 135 -6.52 19.15 9.09
CA HIS A 135 -7.68 18.49 8.46
C HIS A 135 -8.56 17.71 9.46
N ALA A 136 -8.58 18.15 10.72
CA ALA A 136 -9.26 17.48 11.83
C ALA A 136 -8.86 15.99 12.00
N GLY A 137 -7.60 15.64 11.71
CA GLY A 137 -7.13 14.24 11.76
C GLY A 137 -7.71 13.33 10.69
N GLN A 138 -8.45 13.88 9.71
CA GLN A 138 -9.18 13.13 8.68
C GLN A 138 -8.34 12.92 7.39
N LYS A 139 -7.07 12.58 7.57
CA LYS A 139 -6.17 12.16 6.50
C LYS A 139 -5.80 10.69 6.71
N CYS A 140 -5.78 9.91 5.64
CA CYS A 140 -5.26 8.54 5.70
C CYS A 140 -3.83 8.48 6.26
N SER A 141 -3.05 9.56 6.08
CA SER A 141 -1.69 9.75 6.58
C SER A 141 -1.59 10.50 7.91
N ALA A 142 -2.71 10.84 8.57
CA ALA A 142 -2.65 11.55 9.86
C ALA A 142 -1.91 10.73 10.92
N SER A 143 -1.08 11.39 11.72
CA SER A 143 -0.47 10.77 12.89
C SER A 143 -1.52 10.56 13.97
N SER A 144 -1.88 9.33 14.24
CA SER A 144 -2.80 8.98 15.32
C SER A 144 -2.08 8.41 16.54
N LEU A 145 -0.78 8.11 16.40
CA LEU A 145 0.11 7.66 17.46
C LEU A 145 1.39 8.51 17.50
N LEU A 146 1.82 8.86 18.70
CA LEU A 146 3.12 9.38 19.03
C LEU A 146 3.83 8.37 19.93
N VAL A 147 4.95 7.82 19.47
CA VAL A 147 5.76 6.87 20.25
C VAL A 147 7.01 7.58 20.72
N LEU A 148 7.15 7.77 22.03
CA LEU A 148 8.27 8.43 22.66
C LEU A 148 9.27 7.42 23.23
N VAL A 149 10.51 7.48 22.77
CA VAL A 149 11.58 6.52 23.13
C VAL A 149 12.38 7.00 24.33
N GLY A 150 12.63 6.15 25.30
CA GLY A 150 13.56 6.36 26.41
C GLY A 150 13.32 7.67 27.17
N SER A 151 14.34 8.54 27.21
CA SER A 151 14.24 9.82 27.93
C SER A 151 13.30 10.84 27.25
N ALA A 152 13.00 10.71 25.96
CA ALA A 152 11.99 11.54 25.30
C ALA A 152 10.61 11.29 25.95
N GLY A 153 10.28 10.05 26.31
CA GLY A 153 9.06 9.70 27.01
C GLY A 153 8.94 10.24 28.43
N LYS A 154 10.06 10.63 29.05
CA LYS A 154 10.13 11.22 30.40
C LYS A 154 10.27 12.74 30.36
N SER A 155 10.33 13.36 29.18
CA SER A 155 10.55 14.80 29.02
C SER A 155 9.31 15.61 29.36
N ALA A 156 9.35 16.32 30.48
CA ALA A 156 8.30 17.29 30.85
C ALA A 156 8.21 18.46 29.84
N ARG A 157 9.30 18.78 29.13
CA ARG A 157 9.31 19.78 28.07
C ARG A 157 8.44 19.34 26.89
N ILE A 158 8.71 18.16 26.34
CA ILE A 158 7.93 17.61 25.21
C ILE A 158 6.45 17.53 25.58
N ALA A 159 6.13 16.98 26.76
CA ALA A 159 4.74 16.84 27.22
C ALA A 159 4.00 18.19 27.29
N ARG A 160 4.63 19.24 27.87
CA ARG A 160 4.02 20.58 27.94
C ARG A 160 3.87 21.23 26.58
N GLN A 161 4.93 21.22 25.77
CA GLN A 161 4.91 21.80 24.43
C GLN A 161 3.85 21.15 23.54
N LEU A 162 3.69 19.82 23.61
CA LEU A 162 2.68 19.08 22.85
C LEU A 162 1.26 19.54 23.21
N VAL A 163 0.97 19.68 24.50
CA VAL A 163 -0.33 20.14 24.99
C VAL A 163 -0.58 21.60 24.59
N ASP A 164 0.39 22.47 24.83
CA ASP A 164 0.28 23.90 24.55
C ASP A 164 0.08 24.14 23.04
N ALA A 165 0.86 23.48 22.20
CA ALA A 165 0.73 23.59 20.75
C ALA A 165 -0.63 23.07 20.23
N ALA A 166 -1.09 21.92 20.72
CA ALA A 166 -2.40 21.38 20.33
C ALA A 166 -3.57 22.25 20.83
N ALA A 167 -3.49 22.75 22.07
CA ALA A 167 -4.52 23.60 22.66
C ALA A 167 -4.61 24.99 22.01
N SER A 168 -3.52 25.47 21.40
CA SER A 168 -3.46 26.77 20.70
C SER A 168 -4.11 26.74 19.30
N LEU A 169 -4.42 25.57 18.76
CA LEU A 169 -5.03 25.45 17.44
C LEU A 169 -6.44 26.04 17.42
N ARG A 170 -6.68 26.93 16.48
CA ARG A 170 -8.00 27.55 16.28
C ARG A 170 -8.94 26.60 15.58
N VAL A 171 -10.01 26.21 16.28
CA VAL A 171 -11.08 25.34 15.76
C VAL A 171 -12.20 26.21 15.21
N GLY A 172 -12.64 25.95 13.99
CA GLY A 172 -13.72 26.74 13.41
C GLY A 172 -14.21 26.19 12.07
N GLY A 173 -15.32 26.74 11.60
CA GLY A 173 -15.92 26.34 10.33
C GLY A 173 -15.09 26.73 9.10
N PRO A 174 -15.37 26.15 7.94
CA PRO A 174 -14.57 26.32 6.71
C PRO A 174 -14.69 27.75 6.10
N ALA A 175 -15.65 28.55 6.52
CA ALA A 175 -15.81 29.93 6.08
C ALA A 175 -14.81 30.88 6.74
N SER A 176 -14.18 30.48 7.86
CA SER A 176 -13.17 31.27 8.55
C SER A 176 -11.76 30.92 8.07
N LEU A 177 -11.04 31.87 7.52
CA LEU A 177 -9.65 31.71 7.09
C LEU A 177 -8.67 31.46 8.26
N ASP A 178 -9.08 31.78 9.48
CA ASP A 178 -8.26 31.55 10.69
C ASP A 178 -8.38 30.12 11.24
N SER A 179 -9.33 29.32 10.74
CA SER A 179 -9.54 27.96 11.20
C SER A 179 -8.35 27.06 10.82
N GLN A 180 -7.78 26.37 11.80
CA GLN A 180 -6.69 25.42 11.65
C GLN A 180 -7.19 23.97 11.78
N VAL A 181 -8.27 23.77 12.54
CA VAL A 181 -8.97 22.50 12.70
C VAL A 181 -10.43 22.72 12.31
N GLY A 182 -10.85 22.07 11.24
CA GLY A 182 -12.23 22.13 10.73
C GLY A 182 -13.15 21.09 11.40
N PRO A 183 -14.38 20.95 10.90
CA PRO A 183 -15.32 19.96 11.42
C PRO A 183 -14.94 18.53 11.00
N VAL A 184 -15.38 17.57 11.78
CA VAL A 184 -15.52 16.18 11.35
C VAL A 184 -16.64 16.13 10.31
N VAL A 185 -16.35 15.64 9.11
CA VAL A 185 -17.24 15.71 7.94
C VAL A 185 -18.51 14.88 8.12
N VAL A 186 -18.43 13.77 8.86
CA VAL A 186 -19.56 12.95 9.27
C VAL A 186 -19.68 13.05 10.80
N PRO A 187 -20.47 14.00 11.33
CA PRO A 187 -20.47 14.31 12.77
C PRO A 187 -20.91 13.15 13.67
N ASP A 188 -21.78 12.29 13.15
CA ASP A 188 -22.36 11.14 13.86
C ASP A 188 -21.61 9.82 13.56
N ASP A 189 -20.40 9.89 13.00
CA ASP A 189 -19.57 8.70 12.83
C ASP A 189 -19.21 8.11 14.20
N GLU A 190 -19.79 6.96 14.52
CA GLU A 190 -19.66 6.30 15.83
C GLU A 190 -18.19 6.02 16.18
N LYS A 191 -17.38 5.70 15.19
CA LYS A 191 -15.95 5.40 15.36
C LYS A 191 -15.18 6.66 15.74
N ALA A 192 -15.41 7.78 15.02
CA ALA A 192 -14.81 9.07 15.34
C ALA A 192 -15.21 9.57 16.72
N VAL A 193 -16.52 9.51 17.04
CA VAL A 193 -17.06 9.91 18.34
C VAL A 193 -16.46 9.06 19.46
N ARG A 194 -16.38 7.73 19.29
CA ARG A 194 -15.74 6.83 20.28
C ARG A 194 -14.28 7.20 20.53
N GLY A 195 -13.51 7.49 19.49
CA GLY A 195 -12.13 7.94 19.62
C GLY A 195 -11.97 9.23 20.42
N LEU A 196 -12.95 10.13 20.33
CA LEU A 196 -12.96 11.44 21.00
C LEU A 196 -13.58 11.43 22.41
N THR A 197 -14.30 10.39 22.79
CA THR A 197 -15.06 10.37 24.05
C THR A 197 -14.69 9.23 24.99
N THR A 198 -14.23 8.10 24.47
CA THR A 198 -14.02 6.88 25.24
C THR A 198 -12.52 6.61 25.43
N LEU A 199 -12.15 6.26 26.65
CA LEU A 199 -10.77 5.85 27.01
C LEU A 199 -10.74 4.35 27.28
N GLY A 200 -9.67 3.69 26.86
CA GLY A 200 -9.35 2.32 27.26
C GLY A 200 -8.84 2.22 28.69
N GLU A 201 -8.62 1.00 29.16
CA GLU A 201 -8.07 0.73 30.50
C GLU A 201 -6.65 1.35 30.61
N GLY A 202 -6.41 2.09 31.69
CA GLY A 202 -5.14 2.77 31.94
C GLY A 202 -4.91 4.06 31.14
N GLU A 203 -5.76 4.35 30.16
CA GLU A 203 -5.67 5.59 29.39
C GLU A 203 -6.25 6.79 30.16
N HIS A 204 -5.71 7.95 29.91
CA HIS A 204 -6.22 9.21 30.46
C HIS A 204 -6.01 10.38 29.50
N TRP A 205 -6.90 11.39 29.57
CA TRP A 205 -6.74 12.61 28.79
C TRP A 205 -5.64 13.49 29.35
N VAL A 206 -4.64 13.79 28.51
CA VAL A 206 -3.67 14.86 28.76
C VAL A 206 -4.23 16.18 28.24
N LEU A 207 -4.91 16.16 27.10
CA LEU A 207 -5.75 17.23 26.57
C LEU A 207 -7.10 16.63 26.21
N LYS A 208 -8.15 16.96 26.99
CA LYS A 208 -9.48 16.42 26.75
C LYS A 208 -10.16 17.14 25.59
N PRO A 209 -10.60 16.45 24.53
CA PRO A 209 -11.34 17.06 23.43
C PRO A 209 -12.70 17.53 23.90
N ARG A 210 -13.21 18.61 23.28
CA ARG A 210 -14.53 19.19 23.55
C ARG A 210 -15.31 19.33 22.26
N TYR A 211 -16.56 18.93 22.28
CA TYR A 211 -17.50 19.19 21.19
C TYR A 211 -17.98 20.63 21.25
N LEU A 212 -17.94 21.34 20.12
CA LEU A 212 -18.31 22.75 20.00
C LEU A 212 -19.58 22.97 19.17
N GLY A 213 -20.20 21.89 18.68
CA GLY A 213 -21.33 21.94 17.75
C GLY A 213 -20.88 21.75 16.29
N ASP A 214 -21.82 21.44 15.40
CA ASP A 214 -21.63 21.35 13.96
C ASP A 214 -20.43 20.48 13.51
N GLY A 215 -20.17 19.38 14.20
CA GLY A 215 -19.03 18.50 13.94
C GLY A 215 -17.68 19.04 14.41
N LEU A 216 -17.62 20.22 15.03
CA LEU A 216 -16.38 20.83 15.52
C LEU A 216 -15.94 20.21 16.85
N TRP A 217 -14.71 19.72 16.89
CA TRP A 217 -14.04 19.19 18.07
C TRP A 217 -12.70 19.85 18.29
N THR A 218 -12.39 20.19 19.54
CA THR A 218 -11.03 20.57 19.89
C THR A 218 -10.10 19.36 19.83
N PRO A 219 -8.80 19.54 19.57
CA PRO A 219 -7.81 18.47 19.64
C PRO A 219 -7.88 17.68 20.93
N GLY A 220 -7.75 16.35 20.85
CA GLY A 220 -7.64 15.44 21.98
C GLY A 220 -6.28 14.76 22.03
N ILE A 221 -5.67 14.69 23.22
CA ILE A 221 -4.44 13.93 23.45
C ILE A 221 -4.67 13.00 24.63
N ARG A 222 -4.51 11.70 24.38
CA ARG A 222 -4.57 10.67 25.44
C ARG A 222 -3.18 10.07 25.65
N ALA A 223 -2.86 9.74 26.89
CA ALA A 223 -1.67 8.98 27.27
C ALA A 223 -2.08 7.68 27.97
N GLY A 224 -1.09 6.80 28.17
CA GLY A 224 -1.34 5.46 28.72
C GLY A 224 -1.80 4.45 27.67
N VAL A 225 -1.71 4.78 26.39
CA VAL A 225 -1.94 3.81 25.29
C VAL A 225 -0.85 2.75 25.35
N VAL A 226 -1.26 1.48 25.35
CA VAL A 226 -0.36 0.34 25.41
C VAL A 226 -0.45 -0.51 24.14
N PRO A 227 0.60 -1.28 23.80
CA PRO A 227 0.58 -2.22 22.67
C PRO A 227 -0.64 -3.16 22.75
N GLY A 228 -1.25 -3.47 21.60
CA GLY A 228 -2.43 -4.33 21.50
C GLY A 228 -3.76 -3.71 21.95
N SER A 229 -3.75 -2.51 22.57
CA SER A 229 -5.00 -1.85 23.00
C SER A 229 -5.87 -1.44 21.80
N GLU A 230 -7.16 -1.22 22.05
CA GLU A 230 -8.09 -0.78 21.00
C GLU A 230 -7.60 0.50 20.32
N PHE A 231 -7.14 1.49 21.12
CA PHE A 231 -6.66 2.75 20.52
C PHE A 231 -5.38 2.56 19.72
N HIS A 232 -4.49 1.66 20.14
CA HIS A 232 -3.29 1.34 19.38
C HIS A 232 -3.61 0.78 17.98
N LEU A 233 -4.60 -0.13 17.89
CA LEU A 233 -4.87 -0.87 16.65
C LEU A 233 -5.93 -0.24 15.76
N THR A 234 -6.76 0.71 16.27
CA THR A 234 -7.91 1.25 15.54
C THR A 234 -7.65 2.64 14.97
N GLU A 235 -7.93 2.83 13.68
CA GLU A 235 -7.99 4.13 13.03
C GLU A 235 -9.33 4.81 13.33
N TYR A 236 -9.31 5.96 14.00
CA TYR A 236 -10.53 6.72 14.36
C TYR A 236 -10.89 7.83 13.38
N PHE A 237 -9.95 8.29 12.58
CA PHE A 237 -10.15 9.32 11.56
C PHE A 237 -10.73 10.63 12.12
N ALA A 238 -10.21 11.06 13.25
CA ALA A 238 -10.68 12.18 14.05
C ALA A 238 -9.51 12.93 14.70
N PRO A 239 -9.70 14.16 15.23
CA PRO A 239 -8.63 14.95 15.82
C PRO A 239 -8.22 14.43 17.20
N VAL A 240 -7.69 13.22 17.26
CA VAL A 240 -7.26 12.56 18.49
C VAL A 240 -5.91 11.86 18.30
N LEU A 241 -4.99 12.11 19.24
CA LEU A 241 -3.64 11.55 19.27
C LEU A 241 -3.45 10.68 20.51
N GLY A 242 -2.94 9.46 20.34
CA GLY A 242 -2.48 8.60 21.43
C GLY A 242 -0.98 8.70 21.64
N VAL A 243 -0.56 8.80 22.90
CA VAL A 243 0.86 8.83 23.28
C VAL A 243 1.23 7.51 23.92
N MET A 244 2.24 6.86 23.35
CA MET A 244 2.86 5.65 23.86
C MET A 244 4.30 5.94 24.29
N ARG A 245 4.81 5.15 25.23
CA ARG A 245 6.18 5.25 25.72
C ARG A 245 6.82 3.89 25.68
N VAL A 246 8.02 3.83 25.17
CA VAL A 246 8.84 2.62 25.07
C VAL A 246 10.27 2.94 25.51
N ASP A 247 11.05 1.92 25.85
CA ASP A 247 12.41 2.16 26.34
C ASP A 247 13.42 2.23 25.18
N THR A 248 13.21 1.51 24.07
CA THR A 248 14.16 1.45 22.95
C THR A 248 13.50 1.77 21.61
N LEU A 249 14.32 2.05 20.57
CA LEU A 249 13.85 2.28 19.22
C LEU A 249 13.33 0.99 18.57
N GLU A 250 13.93 -0.15 18.90
CA GLU A 250 13.49 -1.47 18.46
C GLU A 250 12.06 -1.74 18.92
N GLU A 251 11.76 -1.51 20.21
CA GLU A 251 10.40 -1.62 20.74
C GLU A 251 9.43 -0.66 20.04
N ALA A 252 9.87 0.57 19.73
CA ALA A 252 9.06 1.52 18.99
C ALA A 252 8.71 1.01 17.59
N ILE A 253 9.67 0.41 16.90
CA ILE A 253 9.48 -0.20 15.57
C ILE A 253 8.52 -1.39 15.66
N GLU A 254 8.69 -2.28 16.65
CA GLU A 254 7.82 -3.43 16.88
C GLU A 254 6.37 -2.99 17.11
N VAL A 255 6.15 -2.04 18.02
CA VAL A 255 4.82 -1.48 18.31
C VAL A 255 4.16 -0.87 17.09
N VAL A 256 4.89 -0.11 16.28
CA VAL A 256 4.34 0.47 15.05
C VAL A 256 4.03 -0.62 14.01
N ASN A 257 4.85 -1.66 13.94
CA ASN A 257 4.66 -2.77 13.01
C ASN A 257 3.56 -3.75 13.43
N GLU A 258 3.16 -3.79 14.71
CA GLU A 258 2.06 -4.64 15.21
C GLU A 258 0.72 -4.27 14.58
N VAL A 259 0.59 -3.02 14.10
CA VAL A 259 -0.62 -2.55 13.44
C VAL A 259 -0.79 -3.18 12.06
N ASP A 260 -2.01 -3.60 11.71
CA ASP A 260 -2.35 -4.21 10.41
C ASP A 260 -2.17 -3.29 9.21
N TYR A 261 -1.91 -2.01 9.44
CA TYR A 261 -1.73 -0.98 8.42
C TYR A 261 -0.27 -0.54 8.32
N GLY A 262 0.16 -0.14 7.12
CA GLY A 262 1.49 0.36 6.88
C GLY A 262 1.48 1.48 5.81
N LEU A 263 0.74 2.58 6.06
CA LEU A 263 0.64 3.66 5.09
C LEU A 263 1.78 4.65 5.24
N THR A 264 1.85 5.36 6.36
CA THR A 264 2.93 6.32 6.65
C THR A 264 3.54 6.07 8.02
N SER A 265 4.83 6.40 8.16
CA SER A 265 5.52 6.44 9.44
C SER A 265 6.55 7.56 9.47
N GLY A 266 6.74 8.19 10.63
CA GLY A 266 7.71 9.25 10.84
C GLY A 266 8.74 8.91 11.91
N LEU A 267 9.96 9.40 11.73
CA LEU A 267 11.02 9.37 12.73
C LEU A 267 11.59 10.75 12.93
N HIS A 268 11.64 11.22 14.17
CA HIS A 268 12.45 12.37 14.57
C HIS A 268 13.69 11.89 15.32
N THR A 269 14.84 12.13 14.72
CA THR A 269 16.17 11.78 15.24
C THR A 269 17.24 12.64 14.61
N LEU A 270 18.33 12.88 15.32
CA LEU A 270 19.57 13.45 14.78
C LEU A 270 20.71 12.41 14.73
N ASP A 271 20.39 11.15 15.07
CA ASP A 271 21.35 10.04 15.08
C ASP A 271 21.20 9.19 13.79
N THR A 272 22.31 9.00 13.10
CA THR A 272 22.33 8.26 11.83
C THR A 272 22.21 6.73 12.01
N GLU A 273 22.58 6.18 13.18
CA GLU A 273 22.43 4.76 13.48
C GLU A 273 20.97 4.44 13.79
N GLU A 274 20.29 5.31 14.57
CA GLU A 274 18.84 5.23 14.79
C GLU A 274 18.07 5.32 13.46
N LEU A 275 18.48 6.23 12.57
CA LEU A 275 17.88 6.34 11.24
C LEU A 275 18.06 5.06 10.42
N ALA A 276 19.25 4.47 10.40
CA ALA A 276 19.52 3.25 9.66
C ALA A 276 18.69 2.08 10.20
N LEU A 277 18.64 1.90 11.52
CA LEU A 277 17.86 0.87 12.18
C LEU A 277 16.37 0.99 11.84
N TRP A 278 15.82 2.20 11.93
CA TRP A 278 14.41 2.44 11.63
C TRP A 278 14.09 2.20 10.14
N LEU A 279 14.94 2.66 9.23
CA LEU A 279 14.75 2.44 7.80
C LEU A 279 14.73 0.96 7.43
N GLU A 280 15.49 0.11 8.13
CA GLU A 280 15.49 -1.33 7.91
C GLU A 280 14.29 -2.05 8.54
N GLY A 281 13.84 -1.60 9.71
CA GLY A 281 12.84 -2.32 10.50
C GLY A 281 11.40 -1.91 10.23
N ILE A 282 11.12 -0.64 9.85
CA ILE A 282 9.75 -0.14 9.77
C ILE A 282 8.97 -0.66 8.55
N GLU A 283 7.71 -1.01 8.76
CA GLU A 283 6.82 -1.58 7.74
C GLU A 283 5.75 -0.58 7.29
N ALA A 284 6.16 0.48 6.60
CA ALA A 284 5.26 1.46 6.01
C ALA A 284 5.71 1.86 4.60
N GLY A 285 4.75 2.22 3.77
CA GLY A 285 5.00 2.58 2.37
C GLY A 285 5.63 3.96 2.20
N ASN A 286 5.28 4.94 3.02
CA ASN A 286 5.84 6.29 2.98
C ASN A 286 6.50 6.63 4.32
N LEU A 287 7.78 6.97 4.26
CA LEU A 287 8.64 7.21 5.41
C LEU A 287 9.08 8.67 5.43
N TYR A 288 9.01 9.30 6.60
CA TYR A 288 9.34 10.72 6.78
C TYR A 288 10.34 10.88 7.94
N VAL A 289 11.41 11.60 7.69
CA VAL A 289 12.47 11.85 8.69
C VAL A 289 12.58 13.33 8.97
N ASN A 290 12.43 13.71 10.25
CA ASN A 290 12.45 15.10 10.71
C ASN A 290 11.47 16.00 9.92
N LEU A 291 10.29 15.45 9.63
CA LEU A 291 9.24 16.10 8.85
C LEU A 291 7.86 15.56 9.27
N GLY A 292 6.81 16.35 9.05
CA GLY A 292 5.43 15.87 9.20
C GLY A 292 5.09 14.77 8.17
N ILE A 293 4.18 13.86 8.53
CA ILE A 293 3.90 12.63 7.76
C ILE A 293 2.69 12.74 6.81
N THR A 294 2.14 13.93 6.62
CA THR A 294 0.87 14.14 5.90
C THR A 294 1.01 14.73 4.50
N GLY A 295 2.21 14.85 3.97
CA GLY A 295 2.48 15.42 2.65
C GLY A 295 2.77 14.34 1.61
N ALA A 296 2.16 14.46 0.43
CA ALA A 296 2.52 13.68 -0.76
C ALA A 296 2.36 14.55 -2.01
N ILE A 297 3.35 14.52 -2.88
CA ILE A 297 3.35 15.27 -4.15
C ILE A 297 3.73 14.30 -5.26
N VAL A 298 2.96 14.30 -6.35
CA VAL A 298 3.21 13.48 -7.55
C VAL A 298 4.67 13.62 -8.01
N ARG A 299 5.31 12.51 -8.30
CA ARG A 299 6.72 12.38 -8.70
C ARG A 299 7.75 12.76 -7.61
N ARG A 300 7.34 13.38 -6.53
CA ARG A 300 8.22 13.71 -5.40
C ARG A 300 8.10 12.68 -4.27
N GLN A 301 6.89 12.45 -3.80
CA GLN A 301 6.57 11.41 -2.84
C GLN A 301 5.42 10.54 -3.40
N PRO A 302 5.73 9.53 -4.24
CA PRO A 302 4.73 8.57 -4.65
C PRO A 302 4.06 7.95 -3.43
N PHE A 303 2.71 7.95 -3.39
CA PHE A 303 1.96 7.62 -2.21
C PHE A 303 1.31 6.24 -2.32
N GLY A 304 1.48 5.41 -1.30
CA GLY A 304 0.89 4.08 -1.23
C GLY A 304 1.50 3.27 -0.09
N GLY A 305 0.67 2.43 0.51
CA GLY A 305 0.99 1.68 1.73
C GLY A 305 1.48 0.26 1.50
N TRP A 306 1.69 -0.40 2.63
CA TRP A 306 1.92 -1.83 2.78
C TRP A 306 0.79 -2.44 3.61
N LYS A 307 0.83 -3.75 3.82
CA LYS A 307 -0.16 -4.49 4.60
C LYS A 307 -1.58 -4.16 4.12
N ARG A 308 -2.53 -4.00 5.03
CA ARG A 308 -3.92 -3.62 4.71
C ARG A 308 -4.12 -2.19 4.20
N SER A 309 -3.07 -1.38 4.12
CA SER A 309 -3.14 -0.08 3.46
C SER A 309 -3.02 -0.16 1.94
N ALA A 310 -2.72 -1.33 1.38
CA ALA A 310 -2.63 -1.57 -0.06
C ALA A 310 -3.35 -2.88 -0.44
N ILE A 311 -4.30 -2.81 -1.34
CA ILE A 311 -5.16 -3.92 -1.76
C ILE A 311 -4.93 -4.26 -3.22
N GLY A 312 -4.79 -5.56 -3.52
CA GLY A 312 -4.61 -6.06 -4.88
C GLY A 312 -3.20 -5.78 -5.43
N SER A 313 -3.10 -5.74 -6.76
CA SER A 313 -1.83 -5.49 -7.47
C SER A 313 -1.50 -4.00 -7.62
N THR A 314 -1.97 -3.18 -6.70
CA THR A 314 -1.75 -1.73 -6.73
C THR A 314 -0.28 -1.36 -6.60
N THR A 315 0.08 -0.20 -7.15
CA THR A 315 1.38 0.44 -7.00
C THR A 315 1.16 1.85 -6.46
N LYS A 316 2.24 2.52 -6.05
CA LYS A 316 2.14 3.86 -5.46
C LYS A 316 1.54 4.88 -6.43
N ALA A 317 0.48 5.55 -6.01
CA ALA A 317 -0.13 6.66 -6.76
C ALA A 317 0.90 7.78 -7.02
N GLY A 318 0.93 8.27 -8.26
CA GLY A 318 1.92 9.26 -8.70
C GLY A 318 3.34 8.72 -8.85
N GLY A 319 3.55 7.41 -8.74
CA GLY A 319 4.82 6.73 -8.94
C GLY A 319 5.05 6.26 -10.38
N PRO A 320 6.29 5.85 -10.71
CA PRO A 320 6.65 5.47 -12.07
C PRO A 320 5.93 4.22 -12.58
N SER A 321 5.49 3.34 -11.68
CA SER A 321 4.82 2.07 -12.02
C SER A 321 3.30 2.12 -11.85
N TYR A 322 2.71 3.30 -11.61
CA TYR A 322 1.27 3.39 -11.25
C TYR A 322 0.35 2.87 -12.36
N LEU A 323 0.68 3.12 -13.62
CA LEU A 323 -0.12 2.67 -14.76
C LEU A 323 -0.09 1.15 -14.99
N LEU A 324 0.92 0.44 -14.49
CA LEU A 324 1.03 -1.02 -14.69
C LEU A 324 -0.16 -1.81 -14.09
N GLY A 325 -0.74 -1.31 -13.00
CA GLY A 325 -1.95 -1.92 -12.40
C GLY A 325 -3.25 -1.65 -13.19
N LEU A 326 -3.24 -0.70 -14.11
CA LEU A 326 -4.40 -0.27 -14.88
C LEU A 326 -4.45 -0.84 -16.29
N GLY A 327 -3.42 -1.58 -16.71
CA GLY A 327 -3.31 -2.23 -18.01
C GLY A 327 -3.15 -3.74 -17.90
N GLU A 328 -3.12 -4.38 -19.05
CA GLU A 328 -2.76 -5.80 -19.19
C GLU A 328 -1.46 -5.92 -19.98
N VAL A 329 -0.55 -6.77 -19.48
CA VAL A 329 0.67 -7.09 -20.19
C VAL A 329 0.37 -8.17 -21.22
N GLN A 330 0.59 -7.85 -22.48
CA GLN A 330 0.40 -8.79 -23.60
C GLN A 330 1.75 -9.14 -24.23
N ALA A 331 1.84 -10.33 -24.84
CA ALA A 331 3.00 -10.69 -25.63
C ALA A 331 3.17 -9.70 -26.80
N ALA A 332 4.40 -9.28 -27.05
CA ALA A 332 4.68 -8.43 -28.20
C ALA A 332 4.30 -9.16 -29.50
N PRO A 333 3.75 -8.45 -30.51
CA PRO A 333 3.49 -9.03 -31.82
C PRO A 333 4.75 -9.65 -32.42
N GLU A 334 4.58 -10.75 -33.16
CA GLU A 334 5.71 -11.34 -33.91
C GLU A 334 6.36 -10.30 -34.81
N GLY A 335 7.69 -10.17 -34.71
CA GLY A 335 8.47 -9.17 -35.47
C GLY A 335 8.58 -7.80 -34.79
N ALA A 336 8.02 -7.57 -33.62
CA ALA A 336 8.31 -6.38 -32.83
C ALA A 336 9.81 -6.36 -32.50
N ALA A 337 10.47 -5.23 -32.81
CA ALA A 337 11.86 -5.05 -32.44
C ALA A 337 12.00 -5.15 -30.91
N ALA A 338 12.81 -6.10 -30.45
CA ALA A 338 13.18 -6.12 -29.03
C ALA A 338 13.76 -4.73 -28.66
N PRO A 339 13.42 -4.16 -27.50
CA PRO A 339 14.11 -2.96 -27.02
C PRO A 339 15.61 -3.19 -27.14
N GLU A 340 16.35 -2.21 -27.68
CA GLU A 340 17.81 -2.30 -27.74
C GLU A 340 18.35 -2.69 -26.37
N ALA A 341 18.96 -3.87 -26.28
CA ALA A 341 19.55 -4.33 -25.02
C ALA A 341 20.57 -3.26 -24.59
N ALA A 342 20.51 -2.87 -23.34
CA ALA A 342 21.49 -1.97 -22.73
C ALA A 342 22.91 -2.43 -23.17
N HIS A 343 23.76 -1.49 -23.53
CA HIS A 343 25.05 -1.73 -24.15
C HIS A 343 26.06 -2.53 -23.29
N SER A 344 25.68 -3.00 -22.11
CA SER A 344 26.48 -3.88 -21.26
C SER A 344 25.67 -5.15 -20.91
N THR A 345 26.30 -6.31 -21.06
CA THR A 345 25.74 -7.56 -20.56
C THR A 345 25.75 -7.52 -19.02
N PRO A 346 24.61 -7.49 -18.33
CA PRO A 346 24.59 -7.38 -16.88
C PRO A 346 25.22 -8.63 -16.25
N THR A 347 25.89 -8.43 -15.12
CA THR A 347 26.44 -9.54 -14.35
C THR A 347 25.33 -10.23 -13.57
N LEU A 348 25.01 -11.46 -13.92
CA LEU A 348 24.00 -12.24 -13.20
C LEU A 348 24.45 -12.56 -11.78
N ALA A 349 23.55 -12.38 -10.82
CA ALA A 349 23.76 -12.81 -9.44
C ALA A 349 24.08 -14.32 -9.39
N PRO A 350 25.00 -14.78 -8.52
CA PRO A 350 25.45 -16.19 -8.49
C PRO A 350 24.31 -17.20 -8.41
N ARG A 351 23.29 -16.95 -7.57
CA ARG A 351 22.12 -17.83 -7.41
C ARG A 351 21.22 -17.88 -8.64
N VAL A 352 21.10 -16.80 -9.38
CA VAL A 352 20.35 -16.75 -10.65
C VAL A 352 21.09 -17.54 -11.74
N ARG A 353 22.41 -17.40 -11.80
CA ARG A 353 23.26 -18.18 -12.72
C ARG A 353 23.16 -19.67 -12.43
N ALA A 354 23.27 -20.07 -11.14
CA ALA A 354 23.14 -21.45 -10.71
C ALA A 354 21.78 -22.05 -11.09
N LEU A 355 20.68 -21.28 -10.99
CA LEU A 355 19.36 -21.71 -11.45
C LEU A 355 19.35 -21.95 -12.96
N CYS A 356 19.85 -21.02 -13.77
CA CYS A 356 19.91 -21.18 -15.23
C CYS A 356 20.74 -22.40 -15.65
N ASP A 357 21.83 -22.69 -14.93
CA ASP A 357 22.67 -23.85 -15.18
C ASP A 357 21.95 -25.15 -14.80
N ALA A 358 21.17 -25.16 -13.70
CA ALA A 358 20.46 -26.32 -13.22
C ALA A 358 19.29 -26.78 -14.14
N VAL A 359 18.71 -25.85 -14.91
CA VAL A 359 17.61 -26.18 -15.84
C VAL A 359 18.07 -26.35 -17.29
N ARG A 360 19.35 -26.11 -17.58
CA ARG A 360 19.91 -26.09 -18.95
C ARG A 360 19.55 -27.33 -19.77
N ASP A 361 19.77 -28.51 -19.20
CA ASP A 361 19.61 -29.80 -19.89
C ASP A 361 18.14 -30.27 -19.91
N GLN A 362 17.25 -29.53 -19.26
CA GLN A 362 15.82 -29.80 -19.16
C GLN A 362 14.98 -28.94 -20.12
N LEU A 363 15.56 -27.89 -20.66
CA LEU A 363 14.90 -26.95 -21.57
C LEU A 363 15.36 -27.16 -23.01
N SER A 364 14.45 -26.89 -23.94
CA SER A 364 14.82 -26.77 -25.35
C SER A 364 15.76 -25.57 -25.57
N ALA A 365 16.48 -25.57 -26.69
CA ALA A 365 17.40 -24.47 -27.03
C ALA A 365 16.66 -23.10 -27.09
N ALA A 366 15.41 -23.10 -27.57
CA ALA A 366 14.59 -21.90 -27.66
C ALA A 366 14.19 -21.38 -26.27
N GLU A 367 13.68 -22.24 -25.40
CA GLU A 367 13.29 -21.88 -24.02
C GLU A 367 14.48 -21.40 -23.20
N LEU A 368 15.65 -22.04 -23.34
CA LEU A 368 16.86 -21.62 -22.67
C LEU A 368 17.33 -20.24 -23.15
N ALA A 369 17.24 -19.98 -24.47
CA ALA A 369 17.58 -18.67 -25.02
C ALA A 369 16.62 -17.57 -24.52
N GLU A 370 15.32 -17.88 -24.42
CA GLU A 370 14.32 -16.98 -23.89
C GLU A 370 14.56 -16.69 -22.40
N LEU A 371 14.76 -17.73 -21.58
CA LEU A 371 15.09 -17.58 -20.17
C LEU A 371 16.33 -16.69 -19.97
N ARG A 372 17.39 -16.90 -20.74
CA ARG A 372 18.61 -16.08 -20.65
C ARG A 372 18.37 -14.62 -21.00
N ARG A 373 17.59 -14.34 -22.05
CA ARG A 373 17.20 -12.96 -22.39
C ARG A 373 16.41 -12.31 -21.27
N ALA A 374 15.41 -13.01 -20.74
CA ALA A 374 14.56 -12.51 -19.66
C ALA A 374 15.36 -12.22 -18.39
N VAL A 375 16.24 -13.14 -17.98
CA VAL A 375 17.10 -12.97 -16.79
C VAL A 375 18.09 -11.82 -16.97
N ALA A 376 18.62 -11.61 -18.18
CA ALA A 376 19.49 -10.47 -18.47
C ALA A 376 18.72 -9.14 -18.41
N ALA A 377 17.49 -9.10 -18.94
CA ALA A 377 16.62 -7.93 -18.85
C ALA A 377 16.27 -7.59 -17.40
N ASP A 378 15.93 -8.61 -16.59
CA ASP A 378 15.66 -8.43 -15.15
C ASP A 378 16.89 -7.90 -14.40
N ALA A 379 18.09 -8.45 -14.67
CA ALA A 379 19.31 -7.98 -14.03
C ALA A 379 19.61 -6.51 -14.38
N SER A 380 19.40 -6.12 -15.63
CA SER A 380 19.52 -4.72 -16.06
C SER A 380 18.51 -3.82 -15.36
N ALA A 381 17.23 -4.22 -15.30
CA ALA A 381 16.19 -3.47 -14.61
C ALA A 381 16.45 -3.39 -13.10
N TRP A 382 17.02 -4.43 -12.50
CA TRP A 382 17.42 -4.43 -11.10
C TRP A 382 18.53 -3.41 -10.82
N GLU A 383 19.60 -3.43 -11.62
CA GLU A 383 20.70 -2.46 -11.48
C GLU A 383 20.24 -1.02 -11.71
N SER A 384 19.41 -0.81 -12.73
CA SER A 384 19.01 0.54 -13.13
C SER A 384 17.86 1.11 -12.32
N ASP A 385 16.91 0.27 -11.84
CA ASP A 385 15.64 0.73 -11.27
C ASP A 385 15.32 0.12 -9.91
N TYR A 386 15.09 -1.19 -9.85
CA TYR A 386 14.47 -1.82 -8.69
C TYR A 386 15.42 -2.05 -7.52
N GLY A 387 16.70 -2.26 -7.76
CA GLY A 387 17.74 -2.38 -6.74
C GLY A 387 18.40 -1.06 -6.34
N ALA A 388 18.05 0.04 -7.00
CA ALA A 388 18.66 1.34 -6.78
C ALA A 388 17.80 2.25 -5.89
N ASN A 389 18.45 3.03 -5.04
CA ASN A 389 17.84 4.13 -4.31
C ASN A 389 17.86 5.39 -5.20
N ARG A 390 16.69 5.94 -5.53
CA ARG A 390 16.58 7.06 -6.47
C ARG A 390 15.96 8.27 -5.83
N ASP A 391 16.67 9.39 -5.87
CA ASP A 391 16.13 10.73 -5.64
C ASP A 391 16.02 11.45 -6.98
N VAL A 392 14.82 11.46 -7.56
CA VAL A 392 14.54 12.11 -8.85
C VAL A 392 14.32 13.62 -8.72
N THR A 393 14.25 14.14 -7.50
CA THR A 393 13.94 15.56 -7.23
C THR A 393 15.19 16.40 -7.14
N GLY A 394 16.30 15.86 -6.63
CA GLY A 394 17.57 16.55 -6.48
C GLY A 394 17.49 17.85 -5.67
N MET A 395 16.60 17.94 -4.69
CA MET A 395 16.39 19.16 -3.91
C MET A 395 17.51 19.35 -2.89
N ALA A 396 17.94 20.61 -2.71
CA ALA A 396 19.02 20.94 -1.75
C ALA A 396 18.57 20.82 -0.28
N CYS A 397 17.27 20.98 -0.01
CA CYS A 397 16.72 21.04 1.37
C CYS A 397 16.17 19.73 1.88
N GLU A 398 15.93 18.73 1.01
CA GLU A 398 15.43 17.42 1.40
C GLU A 398 15.81 16.35 0.38
N ARG A 399 15.74 15.09 0.78
CA ARG A 399 15.91 13.93 -0.09
C ARG A 399 14.59 13.19 -0.22
N ASN A 400 14.16 12.91 -1.46
CA ASN A 400 12.96 12.14 -1.78
C ASN A 400 13.38 10.84 -2.46
N ILE A 401 13.68 9.83 -1.67
CA ILE A 401 14.25 8.57 -2.14
C ILE A 401 13.13 7.57 -2.40
N LEU A 402 12.97 7.17 -3.66
CA LEU A 402 12.17 5.99 -4.03
C LEU A 402 13.07 4.76 -4.00
N ARG A 403 12.65 3.73 -3.24
CA ARG A 403 13.29 2.42 -3.19
C ARG A 403 12.25 1.31 -3.19
N TYR A 404 12.64 0.14 -3.65
CA TYR A 404 11.84 -1.07 -3.57
C TYR A 404 12.40 -1.98 -2.49
N ARG A 405 11.54 -2.65 -1.76
CA ARG A 405 11.91 -3.69 -0.79
C ARG A 405 11.30 -5.01 -1.23
N ALA A 406 12.07 -6.07 -1.04
CA ALA A 406 11.61 -7.41 -1.33
C ALA A 406 10.42 -7.77 -0.41
N THR A 407 9.41 -8.40 -1.00
CA THR A 407 8.18 -8.85 -0.32
C THR A 407 8.10 -10.37 -0.41
N PRO A 408 7.57 -11.08 0.60
CA PRO A 408 7.31 -12.50 0.51
C PRO A 408 6.41 -12.84 -0.67
N VAL A 409 6.80 -13.86 -1.44
CA VAL A 409 6.04 -14.33 -2.60
C VAL A 409 5.80 -15.82 -2.47
N LEU A 410 4.55 -16.24 -2.68
CA LEU A 410 4.16 -17.64 -2.82
C LEU A 410 3.93 -17.94 -4.30
N LEU A 411 4.77 -18.79 -4.89
CA LEU A 411 4.62 -19.25 -6.27
C LEU A 411 3.83 -20.54 -6.29
N ARG A 412 2.75 -20.61 -7.06
CA ARG A 412 2.06 -21.85 -7.42
C ARG A 412 2.33 -22.21 -8.89
N ALA A 413 2.88 -23.39 -9.13
CA ALA A 413 2.93 -24.01 -10.45
C ALA A 413 1.96 -25.20 -10.49
N GLY A 414 0.84 -25.04 -11.17
CA GLY A 414 -0.18 -26.07 -11.35
C GLY A 414 0.25 -27.17 -12.34
N ASP A 415 -0.63 -28.18 -12.51
CA ASP A 415 -0.40 -29.23 -13.50
C ASP A 415 -0.20 -28.66 -14.92
N GLY A 416 0.71 -29.23 -15.69
CA GLY A 416 1.03 -28.80 -17.05
C GLY A 416 1.79 -27.48 -17.15
N THR A 417 2.24 -26.89 -16.03
CA THR A 417 3.08 -25.69 -16.07
C THR A 417 4.45 -25.99 -16.67
N ALA A 418 4.85 -25.22 -17.67
CA ALA A 418 6.17 -25.37 -18.30
C ALA A 418 7.29 -25.07 -17.32
N LEU A 419 8.35 -25.89 -17.29
CA LEU A 419 9.52 -25.68 -16.44
C LEU A 419 10.21 -24.33 -16.72
N ALA A 420 10.22 -23.88 -17.97
CA ALA A 420 10.74 -22.59 -18.35
C ALA A 420 10.04 -21.42 -17.63
N ASP A 421 8.72 -21.47 -17.50
CA ASP A 421 7.93 -20.44 -16.82
C ASP A 421 8.20 -20.45 -15.30
N VAL A 422 8.31 -21.63 -14.70
CA VAL A 422 8.71 -21.78 -13.29
C VAL A 422 10.10 -21.20 -13.07
N ALA A 423 11.07 -21.58 -13.90
CA ALA A 423 12.45 -21.08 -13.82
C ALA A 423 12.52 -19.56 -14.00
N ARG A 424 11.71 -18.99 -14.91
CA ARG A 424 11.62 -17.55 -15.15
C ARG A 424 11.19 -16.78 -13.89
N VAL A 425 10.13 -17.23 -13.23
CA VAL A 425 9.61 -16.55 -12.02
C VAL A 425 10.55 -16.75 -10.84
N LEU A 426 11.12 -17.94 -10.67
CA LEU A 426 12.10 -18.22 -9.62
C LEU A 426 13.36 -17.38 -9.78
N ALA A 427 13.85 -17.22 -11.02
CA ALA A 427 15.02 -16.37 -11.29
C ALA A 427 14.78 -14.92 -10.86
N ALA A 428 13.61 -14.36 -11.18
CA ALA A 428 13.23 -13.00 -10.76
C ALA A 428 13.14 -12.89 -9.23
N GLY A 429 12.53 -13.87 -8.56
CA GLY A 429 12.44 -13.91 -7.11
C GLY A 429 13.80 -14.02 -6.43
N LEU A 430 14.68 -14.89 -6.92
CA LEU A 430 16.06 -15.01 -6.45
C LEU A 430 16.88 -13.74 -6.67
N LEU A 431 16.63 -13.02 -7.76
CA LEU A 431 17.26 -11.72 -8.01
C LEU A 431 16.82 -10.68 -6.98
N ALA A 432 15.52 -10.61 -6.71
CA ALA A 432 14.94 -9.67 -5.74
C ALA A 432 15.36 -9.95 -4.29
N GLY A 433 15.70 -11.21 -3.96
CA GLY A 433 16.25 -11.57 -2.65
C GLY A 433 15.25 -11.63 -1.51
N GLY A 434 13.95 -11.63 -1.79
CA GLY A 434 12.90 -11.81 -0.78
C GLY A 434 12.63 -13.28 -0.44
N PRO A 435 11.85 -13.53 0.62
CA PRO A 435 11.37 -14.87 0.94
C PRO A 435 10.50 -15.43 -0.19
N ILE A 436 10.77 -16.67 -0.61
CA ILE A 436 10.00 -17.35 -1.67
C ILE A 436 9.51 -18.68 -1.12
N GLY A 437 8.20 -18.89 -1.13
CA GLY A 437 7.58 -20.20 -0.98
C GLY A 437 7.16 -20.73 -2.35
N VAL A 438 7.34 -22.03 -2.59
CA VAL A 438 7.00 -22.67 -3.86
C VAL A 438 6.05 -23.83 -3.63
N SER A 439 4.95 -23.84 -4.37
CA SER A 439 4.01 -24.95 -4.43
C SER A 439 3.97 -25.46 -5.86
N VAL A 440 4.27 -26.74 -6.05
CA VAL A 440 4.28 -27.38 -7.37
C VAL A 440 3.35 -28.60 -7.37
N ALA A 441 2.71 -28.85 -8.51
CA ALA A 441 1.88 -30.05 -8.67
C ALA A 441 2.72 -31.33 -8.87
N GLN A 442 3.95 -31.20 -9.37
CA GLN A 442 4.87 -32.28 -9.65
C GLN A 442 6.27 -31.92 -9.15
N GLU A 443 7.09 -32.91 -8.81
CA GLU A 443 8.46 -32.71 -8.38
C GLU A 443 9.29 -31.97 -9.43
N LEU A 444 10.08 -31.00 -8.97
CA LEU A 444 11.02 -30.28 -9.81
C LEU A 444 12.27 -31.13 -10.05
N PRO A 445 13.00 -30.92 -11.17
CA PRO A 445 14.27 -31.59 -11.42
C PRO A 445 15.25 -31.46 -10.26
N ALA A 446 15.95 -32.56 -9.90
CA ALA A 446 16.86 -32.61 -8.75
C ALA A 446 17.95 -31.52 -8.77
N PRO A 447 18.57 -31.14 -9.92
CA PRO A 447 19.51 -30.01 -9.94
C PRO A 447 18.88 -28.68 -9.53
N LEU A 448 17.63 -28.41 -9.98
CA LEU A 448 16.90 -27.19 -9.61
C LEU A 448 16.52 -27.21 -8.12
N MET A 449 16.03 -28.34 -7.60
CA MET A 449 15.76 -28.50 -6.17
C MET A 449 16.96 -28.21 -5.30
N SER A 450 18.15 -28.69 -5.68
CA SER A 450 19.38 -28.42 -4.95
C SER A 450 19.71 -26.94 -4.88
N VAL A 451 19.51 -26.18 -5.97
CA VAL A 451 19.73 -24.72 -6.01
C VAL A 451 18.72 -23.99 -5.13
N LEU A 452 17.44 -24.40 -5.17
CA LEU A 452 16.38 -23.78 -4.37
C LEU A 452 16.61 -23.98 -2.88
N LEU A 453 16.94 -25.21 -2.46
CA LEU A 453 17.26 -25.53 -1.06
C LEU A 453 18.49 -24.74 -0.56
N ALA A 454 19.55 -24.64 -1.38
CA ALA A 454 20.73 -23.84 -1.04
C ALA A 454 20.42 -22.34 -0.94
N ALA A 455 19.37 -21.86 -1.61
CA ALA A 455 18.88 -20.49 -1.53
C ALA A 455 17.89 -20.26 -0.39
N GLY A 456 17.56 -21.29 0.41
CA GLY A 456 16.57 -21.21 1.49
C GLY A 456 15.11 -21.16 1.02
N VAL A 457 14.84 -21.62 -0.20
CA VAL A 457 13.48 -21.65 -0.77
C VAL A 457 12.77 -22.91 -0.32
N GLU A 458 11.60 -22.73 0.30
CA GLU A 458 10.74 -23.86 0.68
C GLU A 458 9.92 -24.33 -0.53
N VAL A 459 9.99 -25.64 -0.83
CA VAL A 459 9.25 -26.25 -1.93
C VAL A 459 8.31 -27.32 -1.40
N SER A 460 7.02 -27.19 -1.70
CA SER A 460 5.97 -28.16 -1.37
C SER A 460 5.44 -28.78 -2.65
N VAL A 461 5.35 -30.13 -2.68
CA VAL A 461 4.64 -30.86 -3.74
C VAL A 461 3.24 -31.14 -3.24
N GLU A 462 2.24 -30.54 -3.89
CA GLU A 462 0.85 -30.64 -3.45
C GLU A 462 -0.12 -30.57 -4.65
N ASP A 463 -1.21 -31.30 -4.56
CA ASP A 463 -2.27 -31.26 -5.57
C ASP A 463 -3.09 -29.96 -5.50
N ALA A 464 -4.02 -29.77 -6.44
CA ALA A 464 -4.85 -28.57 -6.51
C ALA A 464 -5.69 -28.37 -5.24
N ARG A 465 -6.21 -29.45 -4.64
CA ARG A 465 -7.07 -29.37 -3.46
C ARG A 465 -6.28 -28.97 -2.22
N ALA A 466 -5.08 -29.55 -2.01
CA ALA A 466 -4.20 -29.19 -0.91
C ALA A 466 -3.74 -27.73 -1.04
N TRP A 467 -3.40 -27.30 -2.25
CA TRP A 467 -3.09 -25.91 -2.55
C TRP A 467 -4.24 -24.95 -2.20
N GLU A 468 -5.46 -25.22 -2.67
CA GLU A 468 -6.63 -24.39 -2.39
C GLU A 468 -6.90 -24.28 -0.87
N SER A 469 -6.78 -25.41 -0.15
CA SER A 469 -6.91 -25.41 1.32
C SER A 469 -5.84 -24.57 2.00
N ARG A 470 -4.59 -24.63 1.52
CA ARG A 470 -3.48 -23.81 2.04
C ARG A 470 -3.71 -22.33 1.75
N LEU A 471 -4.13 -21.99 0.53
CA LEU A 471 -4.41 -20.60 0.16
C LEU A 471 -5.55 -20.01 1.01
N ALA A 472 -6.61 -20.78 1.24
CA ALA A 472 -7.71 -20.39 2.13
C ALA A 472 -7.23 -20.17 3.57
N THR A 473 -6.36 -21.04 4.09
CA THR A 473 -5.77 -20.89 5.44
C THR A 473 -4.94 -19.62 5.55
N VAL A 474 -4.05 -19.38 4.58
CA VAL A 474 -3.21 -18.17 4.53
C VAL A 474 -4.07 -16.91 4.45
N SER A 475 -5.14 -16.93 3.63
CA SER A 475 -6.06 -15.80 3.49
C SER A 475 -6.82 -15.48 4.78
N ASN A 476 -7.12 -16.50 5.59
CA ASN A 476 -7.86 -16.36 6.84
C ASN A 476 -6.96 -16.04 8.06
N SER A 477 -5.69 -16.42 8.01
CA SER A 477 -4.74 -16.21 9.11
C SER A 477 -4.06 -14.84 9.11
N GLY A 478 -4.53 -13.91 8.28
CA GLY A 478 -3.96 -12.57 8.21
C GLY A 478 -2.65 -12.51 7.44
N GLY A 479 -2.57 -13.18 6.28
CA GLY A 479 -1.43 -13.12 5.35
C GLY A 479 -1.24 -11.71 4.76
N LEU A 480 -1.04 -10.74 5.64
CA LEU A 480 -0.98 -9.30 5.35
C LEU A 480 0.02 -8.99 4.24
N GLY A 481 -0.51 -8.53 3.10
CA GLY A 481 0.31 -8.14 1.97
C GLY A 481 0.99 -9.29 1.24
N MET A 482 0.55 -10.55 1.45
CA MET A 482 1.10 -11.70 0.74
C MET A 482 0.85 -11.58 -0.76
N ARG A 483 1.89 -11.84 -1.54
CA ARG A 483 1.82 -11.88 -3.00
C ARG A 483 1.85 -13.32 -3.48
N VAL A 484 0.83 -13.71 -4.21
CA VAL A 484 0.70 -15.06 -4.76
C VAL A 484 0.77 -14.99 -6.28
N ARG A 485 1.75 -15.68 -6.87
CA ARG A 485 1.87 -15.81 -8.31
C ARG A 485 1.48 -17.21 -8.74
N ILE A 486 0.55 -17.31 -9.70
CA ILE A 486 -0.03 -18.56 -10.16
C ILE A 486 0.34 -18.80 -11.61
N LEU A 487 0.97 -19.93 -11.85
CA LEU A 487 1.31 -20.46 -13.17
C LEU A 487 0.46 -21.67 -13.48
N GLY A 488 0.23 -21.91 -14.75
CA GLY A 488 -0.50 -23.06 -15.28
C GLY A 488 -0.11 -23.32 -16.73
N PRO A 489 -0.80 -24.25 -17.41
CA PRO A 489 -0.60 -24.51 -18.83
C PRO A 489 -0.70 -23.23 -19.66
N ARG A 490 0.15 -23.07 -20.66
CA ARG A 490 0.16 -21.87 -21.51
C ARG A 490 -1.15 -21.67 -22.29
N GLU A 491 -1.84 -22.76 -22.58
CA GLU A 491 -3.14 -22.75 -23.26
C GLU A 491 -4.29 -22.28 -22.36
N GLU A 492 -4.09 -22.30 -21.05
CA GLU A 492 -5.11 -21.85 -20.11
C GLU A 492 -5.11 -20.33 -20.00
N ALA A 493 -6.28 -19.72 -20.20
CA ALA A 493 -6.42 -18.27 -20.08
C ALA A 493 -6.11 -17.77 -18.65
N SER A 494 -5.41 -16.66 -18.54
CA SER A 494 -5.09 -16.01 -17.25
C SER A 494 -6.34 -15.72 -16.42
N ALA A 495 -7.47 -15.39 -17.06
CA ALA A 495 -8.76 -15.16 -16.40
C ALA A 495 -9.28 -16.42 -15.67
N GLN A 496 -9.12 -17.62 -16.24
CA GLN A 496 -9.53 -18.86 -15.59
C GLN A 496 -8.67 -19.18 -14.35
N ARG A 497 -7.36 -18.93 -14.43
CA ARG A 497 -6.46 -19.06 -13.27
C ARG A 497 -6.80 -18.07 -12.16
N TRP A 498 -7.10 -16.83 -12.55
CA TRP A 498 -7.53 -15.78 -11.62
C TRP A 498 -8.81 -16.18 -10.89
N ASP A 499 -9.84 -16.60 -11.61
CA ASP A 499 -11.13 -16.96 -11.04
C ASP A 499 -11.03 -18.15 -10.05
N ARG A 500 -10.23 -19.19 -10.38
CA ARG A 500 -9.98 -20.28 -9.42
C ARG A 500 -9.27 -19.81 -8.16
N ALA A 501 -8.25 -18.97 -8.31
CA ALA A 501 -7.46 -18.49 -7.19
C ALA A 501 -8.27 -17.56 -6.28
N THR A 502 -9.10 -16.68 -6.85
CA THR A 502 -9.96 -15.78 -6.08
C THR A 502 -11.03 -16.55 -5.32
N ARG A 503 -11.58 -17.62 -5.91
CA ARG A 503 -12.49 -18.53 -5.19
C ARG A 503 -11.78 -19.23 -4.02
N ALA A 504 -10.57 -19.73 -4.22
CA ALA A 504 -9.79 -20.42 -3.18
C ALA A 504 -9.38 -19.47 -2.05
N SER A 505 -9.07 -18.21 -2.34
CA SER A 505 -8.75 -17.19 -1.33
C SER A 505 -9.97 -16.51 -0.70
N TRP A 506 -11.19 -16.95 -1.06
CA TRP A 506 -12.46 -16.33 -0.62
C TRP A 506 -12.54 -14.82 -0.92
N GLY A 507 -11.83 -14.37 -1.96
CA GLY A 507 -11.74 -12.96 -2.31
C GLY A 507 -11.07 -12.09 -1.24
N SER A 508 -10.24 -12.67 -0.38
CA SER A 508 -9.56 -11.92 0.69
C SER A 508 -8.77 -10.74 0.14
N PRO A 509 -8.99 -9.53 0.63
CA PRO A 509 -8.21 -8.36 0.21
C PRO A 509 -6.77 -8.39 0.73
N ASP A 510 -6.44 -9.25 1.72
CA ASP A 510 -5.10 -9.38 2.29
C ASP A 510 -4.12 -10.12 1.37
N VAL A 511 -4.62 -10.75 0.30
CA VAL A 511 -3.82 -11.52 -0.67
C VAL A 511 -3.85 -10.84 -2.03
N ALA A 512 -2.69 -10.46 -2.54
CA ALA A 512 -2.54 -9.95 -3.90
C ALA A 512 -2.21 -11.11 -4.87
N LEU A 513 -3.09 -11.35 -5.84
CA LEU A 513 -2.96 -12.43 -6.81
C LEU A 513 -2.35 -11.90 -8.12
N TYR A 514 -1.48 -12.71 -8.72
CA TYR A 514 -0.86 -12.45 -10.02
C TYR A 514 -0.91 -13.74 -10.85
N THR A 515 -1.21 -13.63 -12.13
CA THR A 515 -1.21 -14.77 -13.05
C THR A 515 -0.22 -14.57 -14.18
N GLY A 516 0.46 -15.66 -14.57
CA GLY A 516 1.44 -15.63 -15.66
C GLY A 516 2.89 -15.54 -15.23
N ALA A 517 3.78 -15.78 -16.18
CA ALA A 517 5.23 -15.81 -15.99
C ALA A 517 5.92 -14.46 -16.28
N VAL A 518 5.17 -13.44 -16.64
CA VAL A 518 5.66 -12.12 -17.01
C VAL A 518 5.32 -11.10 -15.92
#